data_3bb4e6f8b6c22ed4137b7ba42a0a7561
#
_entry.id   3bb4e6f8b6c22ed4137b7ba42a0a7561
#
_cell.length_a   1.000
_cell.length_b   1.000
_cell.length_c   1.000
_cell.angle_alpha   90.00
_cell.angle_beta   90.00
_cell.angle_gamma   90.00
#
_symmetry.space_group_name_H-M   'P 1'
#
loop_
_entity.id
_entity.type
_entity.pdbx_description
1 polymer ?
#
loop_
_entity_poly.entity_id
_entity_poly.type
_entity_poly.pdbx_seq_one_letter_code
_entity_poly.pdbx_strand_id
1 'polypeptide(L)'
;MRVALDTNRFADLSRGDGFVVNLVATADEIWLPFVVLGELRAGFAAGSQEAQNEAVLRRFLLKPGVGILYAGELTTHHYANVYRQLRKQGTPIPTNDMWIAALVLEHSLVLCARDAHFDTLAQLTRV
;
A
#
# COMPACT_ATOMS: atom_id res chain seq x y z
N MET A 1 -9.32 2.72 -12.91
CA MET A 1 -8.30 3.26 -11.99
C MET A 1 -7.42 2.10 -11.52
N ARG A 2 -6.13 2.29 -11.46
CA ARG A 2 -5.14 1.32 -10.97
C ARG A 2 -4.69 1.78 -9.59
N VAL A 3 -4.97 0.98 -8.56
CA VAL A 3 -4.88 1.42 -7.16
C VAL A 3 -3.92 0.54 -6.37
N ALA A 4 -3.10 1.17 -5.53
CA ALA A 4 -2.33 0.48 -4.49
C ALA A 4 -2.99 0.73 -3.13
N LEU A 5 -3.18 -0.33 -2.35
CA LEU A 5 -3.75 -0.23 -1.00
C LEU A 5 -2.64 -0.23 0.05
N ASP A 6 -2.71 0.73 0.97
CA ASP A 6 -1.90 0.73 2.18
C ASP A 6 -2.50 -0.22 3.24
N THR A 7 -1.71 -0.54 4.24
CA THR A 7 -2.05 -1.49 5.31
C THR A 7 -3.38 -1.14 5.99
N ASN A 8 -3.55 0.12 6.39
CA ASN A 8 -4.77 0.55 7.09
C ASN A 8 -6.00 0.45 6.19
N ARG A 9 -5.85 0.73 4.89
CA ARG A 9 -6.97 0.64 3.96
C ARG A 9 -7.34 -0.82 3.66
N PHE A 10 -6.38 -1.73 3.62
CA PHE A 10 -6.71 -3.15 3.56
C PHE A 10 -7.47 -3.59 4.82
N ALA A 11 -7.05 -3.14 5.99
CA ALA A 11 -7.77 -3.42 7.23
C ALA A 11 -9.21 -2.87 7.18
N ASP A 12 -9.39 -1.67 6.67
CA ASP A 12 -10.71 -1.06 6.47
C ASP A 12 -11.57 -1.93 5.53
N LEU A 13 -10.99 -2.41 4.43
CA LEU A 13 -11.65 -3.33 3.50
C LEU A 13 -12.14 -4.59 4.21
N SER A 14 -11.29 -5.18 5.05
CA SER A 14 -11.61 -6.40 5.80
C SER A 14 -12.75 -6.18 6.80
N ARG A 15 -12.93 -4.95 7.26
CA ARG A 15 -14.03 -4.58 8.16
C ARG A 15 -15.28 -4.13 7.43
N GLY A 16 -15.26 -4.11 6.09
CA GLY A 16 -16.42 -3.73 5.29
C GLY A 16 -16.62 -2.22 5.13
N ASP A 17 -15.56 -1.42 5.26
CA ASP A 17 -15.65 0.02 5.02
C ASP A 17 -16.20 0.30 3.63
N GLY A 18 -17.30 1.05 3.56
CA GLY A 18 -18.04 1.26 2.31
C GLY A 18 -17.22 1.95 1.22
N PHE A 19 -16.37 2.91 1.59
CA PHE A 19 -15.54 3.61 0.62
C PHE A 19 -14.54 2.64 -0.04
N VAL A 20 -13.81 1.86 0.77
CA VAL A 20 -12.78 0.94 0.26
C VAL A 20 -13.43 -0.23 -0.49
N VAL A 21 -14.53 -0.76 0.03
CA VAL A 21 -15.29 -1.83 -0.66
C VAL A 21 -15.71 -1.38 -2.06
N ASN A 22 -16.27 -0.18 -2.17
CA ASN A 22 -16.69 0.35 -3.48
C ASN A 22 -15.48 0.61 -4.39
N LEU A 23 -14.40 1.16 -3.86
CA LEU A 23 -13.18 1.41 -4.62
C LEU A 23 -12.62 0.12 -5.23
N VAL A 24 -12.52 -0.92 -4.43
CA VAL A 24 -12.01 -2.23 -4.87
C VAL A 24 -12.94 -2.86 -5.91
N ALA A 25 -14.26 -2.71 -5.72
CA ALA A 25 -15.23 -3.26 -6.66
C ALA A 25 -15.19 -2.59 -8.04
N THR A 26 -14.79 -1.32 -8.11
CA THR A 26 -14.82 -0.52 -9.35
C THR A 26 -13.44 -0.29 -9.98
N ALA A 27 -12.35 -0.56 -9.27
CA ALA A 27 -11.01 -0.36 -9.81
C ALA A 27 -10.68 -1.42 -10.86
N ASP A 28 -9.87 -1.03 -11.85
CA ASP A 28 -9.40 -1.94 -12.89
C ASP A 28 -8.36 -2.92 -12.35
N GLU A 29 -7.46 -2.41 -11.50
CA GLU A 29 -6.40 -3.20 -10.87
C GLU A 29 -6.22 -2.75 -9.42
N ILE A 30 -5.98 -3.73 -8.55
CA ILE A 30 -5.64 -3.51 -7.15
C ILE A 30 -4.29 -4.15 -6.87
N TRP A 31 -3.38 -3.37 -6.29
CA TRP A 31 -2.04 -3.82 -5.97
C TRP A 31 -1.76 -3.69 -4.48
N LEU A 32 -1.25 -4.76 -3.88
CA LEU A 32 -0.72 -4.72 -2.51
C LEU A 32 0.81 -4.67 -2.59
N PRO A 33 1.44 -3.55 -2.18
CA PRO A 33 2.89 -3.52 -2.06
C PRO A 33 3.37 -4.63 -1.13
N PHE A 34 4.50 -5.26 -1.45
CA PHE A 34 5.04 -6.35 -0.62
C PHE A 34 5.27 -5.93 0.82
N VAL A 35 5.60 -4.66 1.05
CA VAL A 35 5.79 -4.09 2.39
C VAL A 35 4.48 -4.15 3.19
N VAL A 36 3.36 -3.89 2.52
CA VAL A 36 2.03 -4.00 3.13
C VAL A 36 1.74 -5.43 3.55
N LEU A 37 2.09 -6.41 2.71
CA LEU A 37 1.96 -7.83 3.09
C LEU A 37 2.78 -8.14 4.34
N GLY A 38 4.01 -7.63 4.41
CA GLY A 38 4.84 -7.81 5.59
C GLY A 38 4.21 -7.22 6.85
N GLU A 39 3.68 -6.00 6.75
CA GLU A 39 3.01 -5.35 7.88
C GLU A 39 1.74 -6.10 8.31
N LEU A 40 0.93 -6.54 7.34
CA LEU A 40 -0.28 -7.30 7.63
C LEU A 40 0.06 -8.62 8.34
N ARG A 41 1.01 -9.36 7.81
CA ARG A 41 1.41 -10.66 8.38
C ARG A 41 2.07 -10.52 9.74
N ALA A 42 2.85 -9.46 9.94
CA ALA A 42 3.40 -9.15 11.27
C ALA A 42 2.27 -8.89 12.28
N GLY A 43 1.25 -8.13 11.87
CA GLY A 43 0.06 -7.89 12.70
C GLY A 43 -0.71 -9.17 12.99
N PHE A 44 -0.87 -10.06 12.00
CA PHE A 44 -1.55 -11.36 12.19
C PHE A 44 -0.78 -12.22 13.19
N ALA A 45 0.54 -12.27 13.06
CA ALA A 45 1.41 -13.07 13.92
C ALA A 45 1.38 -12.59 15.38
N ALA A 46 1.20 -11.28 15.59
CA ALA A 46 1.13 -10.70 16.92
C ALA A 46 -0.26 -10.84 17.56
N GLY A 47 -1.28 -11.18 16.77
CA GLY A 47 -2.66 -11.32 17.25
C GLY A 47 -3.05 -12.76 17.53
N SER A 48 -4.34 -12.97 17.79
CA SER A 48 -4.90 -14.25 18.18
C SER A 48 -5.63 -15.00 17.05
N GLN A 49 -5.72 -14.40 15.85
CA GLN A 49 -6.51 -14.95 14.74
C GLN A 49 -5.68 -15.00 13.44
N GLU A 50 -4.44 -15.41 13.54
CA GLU A 50 -3.51 -15.43 12.43
C GLU A 50 -4.04 -16.25 11.25
N ALA A 51 -4.47 -17.49 11.50
CA ALA A 51 -4.93 -18.39 10.44
C ALA A 51 -6.16 -17.83 9.71
N GLN A 52 -7.10 -17.26 10.46
CA GLN A 52 -8.32 -16.67 9.89
C GLN A 52 -7.99 -15.45 9.03
N ASN A 53 -7.14 -14.57 9.54
CA ASN A 53 -6.73 -13.36 8.83
C ASN A 53 -5.91 -13.70 7.58
N GLU A 54 -5.02 -14.68 7.65
CA GLU A 54 -4.25 -15.15 6.50
C GLU A 54 -5.19 -15.72 5.43
N ALA A 55 -6.23 -16.46 5.81
CA ALA A 55 -7.21 -16.99 4.85
C ALA A 55 -7.96 -15.88 4.12
N VAL A 56 -8.32 -14.81 4.82
CA VAL A 56 -8.98 -13.63 4.21
C VAL A 56 -8.03 -12.96 3.20
N LEU A 57 -6.78 -12.75 3.59
CA LEU A 57 -5.77 -12.14 2.71
C LEU A 57 -5.56 -12.98 1.47
N ARG A 58 -5.42 -14.29 1.61
CA ARG A 58 -5.23 -15.20 0.48
C ARG A 58 -6.38 -15.18 -0.49
N ARG A 59 -7.61 -15.18 -0.01
CA ARG A 59 -8.79 -15.07 -0.88
C ARG A 59 -8.80 -13.77 -1.65
N PHE A 60 -8.40 -12.67 -0.99
CA PHE A 60 -8.30 -11.38 -1.66
C PHE A 60 -7.26 -11.42 -2.78
N LEU A 61 -6.08 -11.96 -2.52
CA LEU A 61 -5.00 -12.04 -3.51
C LEU A 61 -5.33 -12.92 -4.71
N LEU A 62 -6.30 -13.83 -4.58
CA LEU A 62 -6.75 -14.70 -5.68
C LEU A 62 -7.81 -14.06 -6.56
N LYS A 63 -8.36 -12.90 -6.18
CA LYS A 63 -9.36 -12.23 -6.99
C LYS A 63 -8.77 -11.72 -8.31
N PRO A 64 -9.53 -11.78 -9.42
CA PRO A 64 -9.11 -11.19 -10.68
C PRO A 64 -8.77 -9.70 -10.51
N GLY A 65 -7.69 -9.25 -11.13
CA GLY A 65 -7.27 -7.85 -11.06
C GLY A 65 -6.54 -7.46 -9.77
N VAL A 66 -6.29 -8.40 -8.87
CA VAL A 66 -5.54 -8.18 -7.64
C VAL A 66 -4.17 -8.83 -7.74
N GLY A 67 -3.13 -8.11 -7.37
CA GLY A 67 -1.77 -8.62 -7.38
C GLY A 67 -0.89 -8.05 -6.28
N ILE A 68 0.29 -8.64 -6.15
CA ILE A 68 1.34 -8.20 -5.22
C ILE A 68 2.33 -7.36 -6.02
N LEU A 69 2.72 -6.21 -5.47
CA LEU A 69 3.68 -5.31 -6.09
C LEU A 69 5.03 -5.48 -5.41
N TYR A 70 5.96 -6.08 -6.13
CA TYR A 70 7.31 -6.32 -5.62
C TYR A 70 8.26 -5.20 -6.03
N ALA A 71 9.28 -4.95 -5.20
CA ALA A 71 10.35 -4.01 -5.51
C ALA A 71 11.43 -4.68 -6.37
N GLY A 72 12.01 -3.89 -7.27
CA GLY A 72 13.15 -4.29 -8.07
C GLY A 72 14.22 -3.21 -8.06
N GLU A 73 15.20 -3.32 -8.95
CA GLU A 73 16.30 -2.34 -9.00
C GLU A 73 15.78 -0.93 -9.32
N LEU A 74 14.84 -0.82 -10.26
CA LEU A 74 14.27 0.47 -10.62
C LEU A 74 13.56 1.14 -9.44
N THR A 75 12.92 0.34 -8.60
CA THR A 75 12.28 0.87 -7.38
C THR A 75 13.28 1.60 -6.50
N THR A 76 14.52 1.13 -6.43
CA THR A 76 15.55 1.76 -5.58
C THR A 76 15.88 3.18 -6.03
N HIS A 77 15.78 3.48 -7.30
CA HIS A 77 15.96 4.85 -7.82
C HIS A 77 14.82 5.75 -7.37
N HIS A 78 13.59 5.26 -7.42
CA HIS A 78 12.44 6.01 -6.91
C HIS A 78 12.53 6.21 -5.40
N TYR A 79 12.98 5.19 -4.67
CA TYR A 79 13.20 5.29 -3.24
C TYR A 79 14.22 6.38 -2.91
N ALA A 80 15.36 6.41 -3.62
CA ALA A 80 16.39 7.41 -3.41
C ALA A 80 15.88 8.82 -3.68
N ASN A 81 15.04 9.00 -4.70
CA ASN A 81 14.44 10.29 -5.02
C ASN A 81 13.48 10.75 -3.91
N VAL A 82 12.64 9.85 -3.40
CA VAL A 82 11.73 10.13 -2.28
C VAL A 82 12.52 10.49 -1.04
N TYR A 83 13.54 9.70 -0.71
CA TYR A 83 14.41 9.96 0.45
C TYR A 83 15.03 11.36 0.38
N ARG A 84 15.62 11.71 -0.77
CA ARG A 84 16.26 13.01 -0.96
C ARG A 84 15.26 14.15 -0.82
N GLN A 85 14.06 14.02 -1.40
CA GLN A 85 13.00 15.01 -1.32
C GLN A 85 12.58 15.26 0.13
N LEU A 86 12.30 14.18 0.87
CA LEU A 86 11.84 14.27 2.25
C LEU A 86 12.90 14.86 3.16
N ARG A 87 14.16 14.50 2.94
CA ARG A 87 15.29 15.07 3.68
C ARG A 87 15.41 16.57 3.41
N LYS A 88 15.32 16.98 2.15
CA LYS A 88 15.41 18.38 1.76
C LYS A 88 14.24 19.20 2.32
N GLN A 89 13.06 18.63 2.38
CA GLN A 89 11.86 19.25 2.96
C GLN A 89 11.90 19.29 4.49
N GLY A 90 12.72 18.47 5.15
CA GLY A 90 12.70 18.31 6.60
C GLY A 90 11.47 17.57 7.11
N THR A 91 10.88 16.70 6.30
CA THR A 91 9.65 15.97 6.61
C THR A 91 9.87 14.46 6.49
N PRO A 92 10.66 13.84 7.40
CA PRO A 92 10.90 12.39 7.32
C PRO A 92 9.62 11.59 7.54
N ILE A 93 9.54 10.44 6.87
CA ILE A 93 8.46 9.48 7.07
C ILE A 93 9.05 8.10 7.36
N PRO A 94 8.26 7.14 7.90
CA PRO A 94 8.76 5.78 8.14
C PRO A 94 9.29 5.13 6.86
N THR A 95 10.30 4.28 7.01
CA THR A 95 10.95 3.59 5.88
C THR A 95 9.97 2.80 5.03
N ASN A 96 9.02 2.09 5.65
CA ASN A 96 8.02 1.33 4.90
C ASN A 96 7.17 2.22 4.01
N ASP A 97 6.80 3.41 4.51
CA ASP A 97 6.03 4.37 3.73
C ASP A 97 6.83 4.91 2.54
N MET A 98 8.15 5.05 2.70
CA MET A 98 9.03 5.43 1.58
C MET A 98 9.04 4.36 0.48
N TRP A 99 9.07 3.07 0.85
CA TRP A 99 9.00 1.98 -0.12
C TRP A 99 7.65 1.95 -0.83
N ILE A 100 6.56 2.15 -0.10
CA ILE A 100 5.21 2.22 -0.67
C ILE A 100 5.15 3.38 -1.68
N ALA A 101 5.60 4.56 -1.29
CA ALA A 101 5.63 5.73 -2.17
C ALA A 101 6.48 5.48 -3.42
N ALA A 102 7.66 4.87 -3.26
CA ALA A 102 8.53 4.54 -4.39
C ALA A 102 7.86 3.61 -5.39
N LEU A 103 7.18 2.57 -4.92
CA LEU A 103 6.46 1.63 -5.77
C LEU A 103 5.29 2.30 -6.50
N VAL A 104 4.54 3.12 -5.78
CA VAL A 104 3.40 3.86 -6.35
C VAL A 104 3.86 4.78 -7.46
N LEU A 105 4.96 5.50 -7.24
CA LEU A 105 5.52 6.41 -8.25
C LEU A 105 6.11 5.66 -9.44
N GLU A 106 6.82 4.57 -9.19
CA GLU A 106 7.41 3.75 -10.25
C GLU A 106 6.35 3.25 -11.22
N HIS A 107 5.22 2.81 -10.71
CA HIS A 107 4.16 2.19 -11.51
C HIS A 107 3.00 3.14 -11.84
N SER A 108 3.12 4.40 -11.48
CA SER A 108 2.10 5.43 -11.74
C SER A 108 0.71 5.01 -11.24
N LEU A 109 0.66 4.50 -10.02
CA LEU A 109 -0.58 4.05 -9.39
C LEU A 109 -1.22 5.19 -8.58
N VAL A 110 -2.50 5.00 -8.27
CA VAL A 110 -3.22 5.84 -7.30
C VAL A 110 -3.07 5.17 -5.94
N LEU A 111 -2.58 5.91 -4.96
CA LEU A 111 -2.41 5.37 -3.60
C LEU A 111 -3.69 5.56 -2.79
N CYS A 112 -4.26 4.46 -2.33
CA CYS A 112 -5.35 4.49 -1.36
C CYS A 112 -4.77 4.35 0.05
N ALA A 113 -4.61 5.49 0.72
CA ALA A 113 -4.03 5.56 2.06
C ALA A 113 -4.61 6.78 2.78
N ARG A 114 -4.85 6.65 4.08
CA ARG A 114 -5.31 7.75 4.92
C ARG A 114 -4.26 8.29 5.88
N ASP A 115 -3.05 7.73 5.83
CA ASP A 115 -1.97 8.18 6.69
C ASP A 115 -1.45 9.54 6.22
N ALA A 116 -1.30 10.47 7.16
CA ALA A 116 -0.80 11.81 6.89
C ALA A 116 0.67 11.85 6.44
N HIS A 117 1.43 10.79 6.65
CA HIS A 117 2.82 10.72 6.18
C HIS A 117 2.94 10.99 4.68
N PHE A 118 1.96 10.51 3.90
CA PHE A 118 1.99 10.68 2.44
C PHE A 118 1.63 12.09 1.97
N ASP A 119 1.11 12.95 2.85
CA ASP A 119 0.75 14.33 2.49
C ASP A 119 1.97 15.16 2.09
N THR A 120 3.17 14.76 2.56
CA THR A 120 4.42 15.48 2.28
C THR A 120 4.98 15.20 0.90
N LEU A 121 4.42 14.25 0.17
CA LEU A 121 4.82 13.89 -1.18
C LEU A 121 3.74 14.35 -2.17
N ALA A 122 3.82 15.60 -2.60
CA ALA A 122 2.79 16.25 -3.42
C ALA A 122 2.56 15.57 -4.78
N GLN A 123 3.54 14.84 -5.29
CA GLN A 123 3.45 14.14 -6.56
C GLN A 123 2.65 12.83 -6.51
N LEU A 124 2.31 12.33 -5.31
CA LEU A 124 1.47 11.14 -5.19
C LEU A 124 0.03 11.48 -5.56
N THR A 125 -0.57 10.66 -6.44
CA THR A 125 -2.01 10.69 -6.66
C THR A 125 -2.67 9.83 -5.60
N ARG A 126 -3.59 10.39 -4.84
CA ARG A 126 -4.21 9.72 -3.69
C ARG A 126 -5.72 9.70 -3.79
N VAL A 127 -6.28 8.72 -3.13
CA VAL A 127 -7.73 8.57 -3.00
C VAL A 127 -8.10 8.09 -1.60
#